data_5041e7c632c7b828dfbfd736285897a7
#
_entry.id   5041e7c632c7b828dfbfd736285897a7
#
_cell.length_a   1.000
_cell.length_b   1.000
_cell.length_c   1.000
_cell.angle_alpha   90.00
_cell.angle_beta   90.00
_cell.angle_gamma   90.00
#
_symmetry.space_group_name_H-M   'P 1'
#
loop_
_entity.id
_entity.type
_entity.pdbx_description
1 polymer ?
#
loop_
_entity_poly.entity_id
_entity_poly.type
_entity_poly.pdbx_seq_one_letter_code
_entity_poly.pdbx_strand_id
1 'polypeptide(L)'
;MGKRLGQEISGIIPPIVTPFDENGEINYELLEAEMDLCLQAGVDGISVSGSTGEGPTIRDEELEKMVTIARAHCGSEKSVVCGVMRTCTRDAVRAGLVAKNAGADAIMVTPPAYNVLV
;
A
#
# COMPACT_ATOMS: atom_id res chain seq x y z
N MET A 1 -8.73 8.36 -8.98
CA MET A 1 -7.57 8.89 -9.71
C MET A 1 -6.61 9.48 -8.70
N GLY A 2 -5.35 9.07 -8.73
CA GLY A 2 -4.34 9.56 -7.79
C GLY A 2 -3.97 11.02 -8.01
N LYS A 3 -3.14 11.56 -7.12
CA LYS A 3 -2.59 12.91 -7.26
C LYS A 3 -1.74 13.01 -8.52
N ARG A 4 -1.75 14.19 -9.14
CA ARG A 4 -0.91 14.43 -10.33
C ARG A 4 0.57 14.39 -9.94
N LEU A 5 1.40 14.00 -10.90
CA LEU A 5 2.84 14.08 -10.73
C LEU A 5 3.23 15.50 -10.28
N GLY A 6 3.98 15.60 -9.17
CA GLY A 6 4.37 16.87 -8.58
C GLY A 6 3.43 17.42 -7.50
N GLN A 7 2.30 16.79 -7.22
CA GLN A 7 1.52 17.11 -6.03
C GLN A 7 2.23 16.61 -4.78
N GLU A 8 2.31 17.48 -3.79
CA GLU A 8 2.97 17.16 -2.54
C GLU A 8 2.21 16.06 -1.78
N ILE A 9 2.95 15.05 -1.35
CA ILE A 9 2.49 14.04 -0.40
C ILE A 9 3.03 14.48 0.96
N SER A 10 2.14 14.86 1.86
CA SER A 10 2.52 15.44 3.15
C SER A 10 1.55 15.03 4.24
N GLY A 11 1.92 15.35 5.49
CA GLY A 11 1.12 15.08 6.66
C GLY A 11 1.33 13.69 7.23
N ILE A 12 0.34 13.17 7.93
CA ILE A 12 0.38 11.90 8.63
C ILE A 12 -0.21 10.82 7.72
N ILE A 13 0.61 9.84 7.34
CA ILE A 13 0.24 8.72 6.47
C ILE A 13 0.64 7.42 7.20
N PRO A 14 -0.23 6.88 8.06
CA PRO A 14 0.12 5.70 8.82
C PRO A 14 0.31 4.47 7.92
N PRO A 15 1.37 3.68 8.16
CA PRO A 15 1.47 2.35 7.60
C PRO A 15 0.54 1.42 8.39
N ILE A 16 -0.42 0.82 7.71
CA ILE A 16 -1.41 -0.06 8.35
C ILE A 16 -0.96 -1.53 8.29
N VAL A 17 -1.44 -2.32 9.24
CA VAL A 17 -1.23 -3.76 9.21
C VAL A 17 -2.11 -4.40 8.14
N THR A 18 -1.72 -5.58 7.67
CA THR A 18 -2.56 -6.39 6.80
C THR A 18 -3.16 -7.50 7.65
N PRO A 19 -4.47 -7.46 7.93
CA PRO A 19 -5.11 -8.51 8.71
C PRO A 19 -5.29 -9.77 7.86
N PHE A 20 -4.90 -10.91 8.41
CA PHE A 20 -5.07 -12.21 7.77
C PHE A 20 -6.08 -13.05 8.56
N ASP A 21 -6.79 -13.93 7.86
CA ASP A 21 -7.64 -14.92 8.49
C ASP A 21 -6.85 -16.17 8.91
N GLU A 22 -7.55 -17.15 9.47
CA GLU A 22 -6.94 -18.40 9.93
C GLU A 22 -6.32 -19.25 8.82
N ASN A 23 -6.66 -18.97 7.56
CA ASN A 23 -6.13 -19.65 6.38
C ASN A 23 -4.96 -18.88 5.74
N GLY A 24 -4.57 -17.73 6.31
CA GLY A 24 -3.52 -16.88 5.78
C GLY A 24 -3.97 -15.99 4.61
N GLU A 25 -5.26 -15.90 4.36
CA GLU A 25 -5.82 -14.99 3.36
C GLU A 25 -6.12 -13.62 3.98
N ILE A 26 -6.07 -12.56 3.16
CA ILE A 26 -6.34 -11.22 3.68
C ILE A 26 -7.81 -11.09 4.07
N ASN A 27 -8.04 -10.62 5.29
CA ASN A 27 -9.37 -10.25 5.76
C ASN A 27 -9.65 -8.81 5.35
N TYR A 28 -10.28 -8.63 4.18
CA TYR A 28 -10.54 -7.31 3.62
C TYR A 28 -11.55 -6.49 4.43
N GLU A 29 -12.47 -7.13 5.12
CA GLU A 29 -13.43 -6.44 6.00
C GLU A 29 -12.70 -5.74 7.16
N LEU A 30 -11.78 -6.44 7.80
CA LEU A 30 -10.94 -5.84 8.85
C LEU A 30 -9.98 -4.79 8.31
N LEU A 31 -9.45 -4.99 7.09
CA LEU A 31 -8.60 -4.01 6.44
C LEU A 31 -9.36 -2.69 6.22
N GLU A 32 -10.58 -2.76 5.72
CA GLU A 32 -11.43 -1.59 5.53
C GLU A 32 -11.76 -0.90 6.85
N ALA A 33 -12.08 -1.68 7.89
CA ALA A 33 -12.35 -1.15 9.22
C ALA A 33 -11.15 -0.40 9.80
N GLU A 34 -9.94 -0.91 9.60
CA GLU A 34 -8.70 -0.25 10.01
C GLU A 34 -8.47 1.06 9.25
N MET A 35 -8.71 1.06 7.93
CA MET A 35 -8.63 2.28 7.12
C MET A 35 -9.61 3.34 7.62
N ASP A 36 -10.86 2.95 7.87
CA ASP A 36 -11.87 3.87 8.37
C ASP A 36 -11.50 4.46 9.74
N LEU A 37 -10.98 3.63 10.63
CA LEU A 37 -10.51 4.09 11.94
C LEU A 37 -9.41 5.16 11.80
N CYS A 38 -8.43 4.93 10.95
CA CYS A 38 -7.36 5.90 10.68
C CYS A 38 -7.91 7.19 10.08
N LEU A 39 -8.78 7.08 9.08
CA LEU A 39 -9.34 8.25 8.39
C LEU A 39 -10.24 9.08 9.31
N GLN A 40 -11.01 8.45 10.19
CA GLN A 40 -11.81 9.14 11.22
C GLN A 40 -10.92 9.88 12.21
N ALA A 41 -9.70 9.40 12.46
CA ALA A 41 -8.74 10.11 13.30
C ALA A 41 -8.12 11.35 12.63
N GLY A 42 -8.39 11.58 11.34
CA GLY A 42 -7.97 12.79 10.63
C GLY A 42 -6.62 12.71 9.94
N VAL A 43 -6.13 11.49 9.62
CA VAL A 43 -4.86 11.32 8.90
C VAL A 43 -4.95 11.86 7.47
N ASP A 44 -3.79 12.12 6.86
CA ASP A 44 -3.68 12.71 5.53
C ASP A 44 -3.58 11.69 4.41
N GLY A 45 -3.47 10.41 4.75
CA GLY A 45 -3.41 9.33 3.79
C GLY A 45 -3.28 7.96 4.48
N ILE A 46 -3.14 6.94 3.66
CA ILE A 46 -2.97 5.54 4.11
C ILE A 46 -1.79 4.94 3.35
N SER A 47 -0.94 4.20 4.04
CA SER A 47 0.12 3.39 3.43
C SER A 47 -0.17 1.91 3.61
N VAL A 48 -0.28 1.19 2.50
CA VAL A 48 -0.54 -0.26 2.48
C VAL A 48 0.70 -1.04 2.03
N SER A 49 0.78 -2.30 2.42
CA SER A 49 1.83 -3.22 1.94
C SER A 49 3.27 -2.75 2.23
N GLY A 50 3.46 -1.95 3.27
CA GLY A 50 4.80 -1.61 3.77
C GLY A 50 5.33 -2.71 4.70
N SER A 51 6.37 -2.40 5.47
CA SER A 51 6.94 -3.33 6.46
C SER A 51 5.90 -3.74 7.50
N THR A 52 5.15 -2.78 8.02
CA THR A 52 4.06 -3.02 8.97
C THR A 52 2.96 -3.90 8.37
N GLY A 53 2.69 -3.75 7.09
CA GLY A 53 1.67 -4.51 6.36
C GLY A 53 2.18 -5.83 5.77
N GLU A 54 3.36 -6.29 6.15
CA GLU A 54 3.96 -7.54 5.67
C GLU A 54 4.09 -7.61 4.14
N GLY A 55 4.52 -6.49 3.55
CA GLY A 55 4.62 -6.30 2.11
C GLY A 55 5.27 -7.43 1.32
N PRO A 56 6.37 -8.07 1.80
CA PRO A 56 6.98 -9.17 1.08
C PRO A 56 6.07 -10.39 0.86
N THR A 57 5.03 -10.55 1.66
CA THR A 57 4.10 -11.68 1.57
C THR A 57 2.87 -11.38 0.70
N ILE A 58 2.70 -10.13 0.26
CA ILE A 58 1.51 -9.69 -0.49
C ILE A 58 1.68 -9.97 -1.97
N ARG A 59 0.77 -10.72 -2.54
CA ARG A 59 0.74 -11.03 -3.98
C ARG A 59 0.27 -9.81 -4.79
N ASP A 60 0.60 -9.76 -6.07
CA ASP A 60 0.23 -8.63 -6.92
C ASP A 60 -1.28 -8.41 -7.00
N GLU A 61 -2.08 -9.50 -7.05
CA GLU A 61 -3.54 -9.43 -7.06
C GLU A 61 -4.11 -8.88 -5.75
N GLU A 62 -3.49 -9.25 -4.64
CA GLU A 62 -3.86 -8.72 -3.31
C GLU A 62 -3.48 -7.25 -3.21
N LEU A 63 -2.30 -6.89 -3.70
CA LEU A 63 -1.82 -5.51 -3.75
C LEU A 63 -2.77 -4.61 -4.51
N GLU A 64 -3.20 -5.04 -5.71
CA GLU A 64 -4.18 -4.34 -6.53
C GLU A 64 -5.47 -4.06 -5.74
N LYS A 65 -5.99 -5.07 -5.08
CA LYS A 65 -7.23 -4.96 -4.29
C LYS A 65 -7.06 -4.04 -3.09
N MET A 66 -5.95 -4.17 -2.36
CA MET A 66 -5.67 -3.31 -1.20
C MET A 66 -5.57 -1.83 -1.61
N VAL A 67 -4.87 -1.52 -2.69
CA VAL A 67 -4.73 -0.15 -3.20
C VAL A 67 -6.06 0.39 -3.69
N THR A 68 -6.83 -0.43 -4.41
CA THR A 68 -8.18 -0.05 -4.90
C THR A 68 -9.10 0.32 -3.73
N ILE A 69 -9.10 -0.50 -2.68
CA ILE A 69 -9.88 -0.24 -1.46
C ILE A 69 -9.41 1.04 -0.78
N ALA A 70 -8.09 1.20 -0.58
CA ALA A 70 -7.52 2.39 0.03
C ALA A 70 -7.89 3.66 -0.74
N ARG A 71 -7.83 3.61 -2.08
CA ARG A 71 -8.23 4.74 -2.92
C ARG A 71 -9.72 5.08 -2.76
N ALA A 72 -10.58 4.08 -2.68
CA ALA A 72 -12.01 4.28 -2.48
C ALA A 72 -12.29 4.96 -1.13
N HIS A 73 -11.62 4.55 -0.06
CA HIS A 73 -11.78 5.15 1.28
C HIS A 73 -11.14 6.54 1.39
N CYS A 74 -9.97 6.74 0.79
CA CYS A 74 -9.26 8.03 0.81
C CYS A 74 -9.90 9.10 -0.09
N GLY A 75 -10.66 8.71 -1.09
CA GLY A 75 -11.18 9.65 -2.09
C GLY A 75 -10.04 10.26 -2.92
N SER A 76 -10.25 11.47 -3.45
CA SER A 76 -9.26 12.18 -4.28
C SER A 76 -8.32 13.07 -3.45
N GLU A 77 -8.68 13.38 -2.20
CA GLU A 77 -7.98 14.39 -1.39
C GLU A 77 -6.84 13.80 -0.55
N LYS A 78 -6.96 12.55 -0.12
CA LYS A 78 -5.98 11.91 0.75
C LYS A 78 -5.04 11.02 -0.05
N SER A 79 -3.81 10.89 0.44
CA SER A 79 -2.77 10.14 -0.25
C SER A 79 -2.90 8.63 -0.02
N VAL A 80 -2.64 7.86 -1.06
CA VAL A 80 -2.46 6.41 -0.98
C VAL A 80 -1.02 6.08 -1.36
N VAL A 81 -0.28 5.51 -0.43
CA VAL A 81 1.09 5.06 -0.63
C VAL A 81 1.12 3.54 -0.59
N CYS A 82 1.85 2.92 -1.50
CA CYS A 82 1.95 1.47 -1.57
C CYS A 82 3.39 1.01 -1.41
N GLY A 83 3.62 0.11 -0.46
CA GLY A 83 4.90 -0.57 -0.33
C GLY A 83 5.10 -1.60 -1.43
N VAL A 84 6.27 -1.58 -2.05
CA VAL A 84 6.68 -2.52 -3.08
C VAL A 84 7.95 -3.21 -2.60
N MET A 85 7.79 -4.39 -2.04
CA MET A 85 8.88 -5.18 -1.44
C MET A 85 9.01 -6.48 -2.22
N ARG A 86 9.91 -6.47 -3.22
CA ARG A 86 10.15 -7.62 -4.10
C ARG A 86 11.63 -7.96 -4.13
N THR A 87 11.95 -9.21 -4.44
CA THR A 87 13.32 -9.71 -4.42
C THR A 87 14.10 -9.41 -5.69
N CYS A 88 13.43 -8.99 -6.76
CA CYS A 88 14.09 -8.61 -8.01
C CYS A 88 13.44 -7.39 -8.67
N THR A 89 14.22 -6.70 -9.48
CA THR A 89 13.78 -5.47 -10.16
C THR A 89 12.56 -5.70 -11.04
N ARG A 90 12.53 -6.78 -11.80
CA ARG A 90 11.39 -7.10 -12.70
C ARG A 90 10.08 -7.18 -11.93
N ASP A 91 10.08 -7.88 -10.81
CA ASP A 91 8.88 -8.05 -10.00
C ASP A 91 8.50 -6.75 -9.27
N ALA A 92 9.49 -5.96 -8.86
CA ALA A 92 9.25 -4.64 -8.27
C ALA A 92 8.62 -3.68 -9.28
N VAL A 93 9.08 -3.66 -10.52
CA VAL A 93 8.48 -2.83 -11.59
C VAL A 93 7.04 -3.25 -11.85
N ARG A 94 6.79 -4.56 -11.95
CA ARG A 94 5.43 -5.08 -12.15
C ARG A 94 4.49 -4.68 -11.01
N ALA A 95 4.90 -4.90 -9.78
CA ALA A 95 4.10 -4.53 -8.61
C ALA A 95 3.87 -3.03 -8.54
N GLY A 96 4.86 -2.21 -8.86
CA GLY A 96 4.73 -0.76 -8.91
C GLY A 96 3.71 -0.29 -9.95
N LEU A 97 3.69 -0.93 -11.12
CA LEU A 97 2.69 -0.64 -12.15
C LEU A 97 1.28 -1.07 -11.71
N VAL A 98 1.15 -2.21 -11.06
CA VAL A 98 -0.12 -2.65 -10.47
C VAL A 98 -0.62 -1.61 -9.47
N ALA A 99 0.22 -1.17 -8.55
CA ALA A 99 -0.13 -0.15 -7.56
C ALA A 99 -0.55 1.18 -8.21
N LYS A 100 0.21 1.63 -9.21
CA LYS A 100 -0.10 2.85 -9.97
C LYS A 100 -1.48 2.75 -10.63
N ASN A 101 -1.73 1.67 -11.33
CA ASN A 101 -2.99 1.47 -12.06
C ASN A 101 -4.19 1.32 -11.12
N ALA A 102 -3.98 0.80 -9.92
CA ALA A 102 -5.02 0.70 -8.89
C ALA A 102 -5.31 2.03 -8.17
N GLY A 103 -4.47 3.04 -8.34
CA GLY A 103 -4.70 4.39 -7.82
C GLY A 103 -3.76 4.86 -6.72
N ALA A 104 -2.60 4.24 -6.53
CA ALA A 104 -1.58 4.74 -5.61
C ALA A 104 -0.99 6.07 -6.13
N ASP A 105 -0.74 7.00 -5.21
CA ASP A 105 -0.09 8.27 -5.50
C ASP A 105 1.44 8.13 -5.51
N ALA A 106 1.96 7.22 -4.71
CA ALA A 106 3.38 6.93 -4.61
C ALA A 106 3.62 5.48 -4.22
N ILE A 107 4.83 5.02 -4.47
CA ILE A 107 5.32 3.72 -4.01
C ILE A 107 6.54 3.91 -3.12
N MET A 108 6.68 3.03 -2.12
CA MET A 108 7.90 2.88 -1.33
C MET A 108 8.57 1.58 -1.75
N VAL A 109 9.75 1.68 -2.33
CA VAL A 109 10.50 0.52 -2.82
C VAL A 109 11.67 0.25 -1.89
N THR A 110 11.81 -0.99 -1.45
CA THR A 110 12.96 -1.41 -0.65
C THR A 110 13.93 -2.24 -1.50
N PRO A 111 15.24 -2.19 -1.18
CA PRO A 111 16.19 -3.11 -1.79
C PRO A 111 15.93 -4.55 -1.34
N PRO A 112 16.49 -5.56 -2.04
CA PRO A 112 16.37 -6.95 -1.64
C PRO A 112 16.85 -7.16 -0.20
N ALA A 113 16.10 -7.94 0.58
CA ALA A 113 16.34 -8.07 2.02
C ALA A 113 17.31 -9.20 2.39
N TYR A 114 17.48 -10.19 1.53
CA TYR A 114 18.28 -11.39 1.85
C TYR A 114 19.77 -11.21 1.55
N ASN A 115 20.12 -10.64 0.42
CA ASN A 115 21.50 -10.43 0.02
C ASN A 115 22.01 -9.07 0.45
N VAL A 116 23.23 -9.03 0.97
CA VAL A 116 23.93 -7.78 1.24
C VAL A 116 24.39 -7.21 -0.10
N LEU A 117 23.93 -6.03 -0.42
CA LEU A 117 24.39 -5.30 -1.61
C LEU A 117 25.64 -4.50 -1.23
N VAL A 118 26.74 -4.80 -1.91
CA VAL A 118 28.02 -4.09 -1.76
C VAL A 118 28.25 -3.16 -2.94
#